data_0d1069092c151e0ce122ef080e2e0d35
#
_entry.id   0d1069092c151e0ce122ef080e2e0d35
#
_cell.length_a   1.000
_cell.length_b   1.000
_cell.length_c   1.000
_cell.angle_alpha   90.00
_cell.angle_beta   90.00
_cell.angle_gamma   90.00
#
_symmetry.space_group_name_H-M   'P 1'
#
loop_
_entity.id
_entity.type
_entity.pdbx_description
1 polymer ?
#
loop_
_entity_poly.entity_id
_entity_poly.type
_entity_poly.pdbx_seq_one_letter_code
_entity_poly.pdbx_strand_id
1 'polypeptide(L)'
;MDVREYQTIAGEVPLTDWLNGLRDPVTRTRVVARIDRLKAGLLGDWKLVGDGVFELRIDVGPGFRIYYGQDGKLLILLLCGGDKRTQTKDIENAKTYWKDYQARKPKSPVQRGKTTAKRGRGRRLH
;
A
#
# COMPACT_ATOMS: atom_id res chain seq x y z
N MET A 1 6.36 9.98 -7.00
CA MET A 1 5.86 8.63 -6.67
C MET A 1 4.35 8.66 -6.58
N ASP A 2 3.69 7.69 -7.19
CA ASP A 2 2.23 7.60 -7.16
C ASP A 2 1.79 6.84 -5.92
N VAL A 3 0.75 7.31 -5.24
CA VAL A 3 0.19 6.65 -4.05
C VAL A 3 -1.29 6.46 -4.30
N ARG A 4 -1.73 5.21 -4.24
CA ARG A 4 -3.13 4.84 -4.47
C ARG A 4 -3.65 4.00 -3.32
N GLU A 5 -4.98 3.89 -3.24
CA GLU A 5 -5.62 3.03 -2.25
C GLU A 5 -6.09 1.75 -2.90
N TYR A 6 -5.85 0.66 -2.21
CA TYR A 6 -6.35 -0.65 -2.62
C TYR A 6 -7.88 -0.67 -2.52
N GLN A 7 -8.51 -1.26 -3.54
CA GLN A 7 -9.95 -1.45 -3.59
C GLN A 7 -10.25 -2.93 -3.83
N THR A 8 -11.15 -3.50 -3.04
CA THR A 8 -11.55 -4.90 -3.21
C THR A 8 -12.40 -5.06 -4.46
N ILE A 9 -12.61 -6.31 -4.88
CA ILE A 9 -13.51 -6.62 -6.00
C ILE A 9 -14.90 -6.08 -5.74
N ALA A 10 -15.35 -6.12 -4.48
CA ALA A 10 -16.67 -5.60 -4.11
C ALA A 10 -16.77 -4.08 -4.07
N GLY A 11 -15.65 -3.38 -4.31
CA GLY A 11 -15.63 -1.92 -4.33
C GLY A 11 -15.31 -1.26 -3.01
N GLU A 12 -14.99 -2.04 -2.00
CA GLU A 12 -14.62 -1.50 -0.68
C GLU A 12 -13.19 -0.98 -0.70
N VAL A 13 -12.94 0.11 0.03
CA VAL A 13 -11.62 0.68 0.20
C VAL A 13 -11.25 0.62 1.68
N PRO A 14 -10.54 -0.44 2.10
CA PRO A 14 -10.30 -0.68 3.53
C PRO A 14 -9.67 0.48 4.27
N LEU A 15 -8.71 1.17 3.67
CA LEU A 15 -8.08 2.31 4.32
C LEU A 15 -9.08 3.43 4.58
N THR A 16 -9.90 3.77 3.58
CA THR A 16 -10.92 4.81 3.71
C THR A 16 -11.93 4.43 4.79
N ASP A 17 -12.38 3.17 4.80
CA ASP A 17 -13.32 2.69 5.81
C ASP A 17 -12.74 2.84 7.21
N TRP A 18 -11.47 2.48 7.38
CA TRP A 18 -10.80 2.61 8.65
C TRP A 18 -10.68 4.08 9.07
N LEU A 19 -10.26 4.96 8.16
CA LEU A 19 -10.14 6.40 8.44
C LEU A 19 -11.48 6.99 8.87
N ASN A 20 -12.56 6.60 8.20
CA ASN A 20 -13.90 7.09 8.54
C ASN A 20 -14.37 6.60 9.91
N GLY A 21 -13.81 5.50 10.40
CA GLY A 21 -14.10 4.97 11.72
C GLY A 21 -13.32 5.65 12.84
N LEU A 22 -12.35 6.48 12.54
CA LEU A 22 -11.60 7.23 13.55
C LEU A 22 -12.45 8.41 14.01
N ARG A 23 -12.92 8.35 15.25
CA ARG A 23 -13.89 9.32 15.75
C ARG A 23 -13.28 10.67 16.09
N ASP A 24 -12.06 10.67 16.61
CA ASP A 24 -11.40 11.91 17.01
C ASP A 24 -10.90 12.66 15.77
N PRO A 25 -11.42 13.87 15.50
CA PRO A 25 -11.00 14.64 14.33
C PRO A 25 -9.52 15.01 14.33
N VAL A 26 -8.95 15.27 15.51
CA VAL A 26 -7.54 15.63 15.62
C VAL A 26 -6.67 14.44 15.22
N THR A 27 -7.01 13.25 15.73
CA THR A 27 -6.31 12.02 15.37
C THR A 27 -6.39 11.75 13.87
N ARG A 28 -7.60 11.85 13.32
CA ARG A 28 -7.79 11.62 11.88
C ARG A 28 -6.96 12.59 11.05
N THR A 29 -6.94 13.86 11.42
CA THR A 29 -6.15 14.88 10.74
C THR A 29 -4.66 14.53 10.75
N ARG A 30 -4.15 14.05 11.89
CA ARG A 30 -2.74 13.67 11.98
C ARG A 30 -2.41 12.46 11.13
N VAL A 31 -3.30 11.48 11.08
CA VAL A 31 -3.11 10.29 10.24
C VAL A 31 -3.10 10.70 8.76
N VAL A 32 -4.05 11.52 8.35
CA VAL A 32 -4.13 12.01 6.97
C VAL A 32 -2.87 12.82 6.61
N ALA A 33 -2.39 13.66 7.51
CA ALA A 33 -1.18 14.43 7.28
C ALA A 33 0.03 13.51 7.05
N ARG A 34 0.09 12.39 7.76
CA ARG A 34 1.16 11.42 7.59
C ARG A 34 1.08 10.75 6.23
N ILE A 35 -0.13 10.44 5.77
CA ILE A 35 -0.34 9.90 4.42
C ILE A 35 0.11 10.91 3.37
N ASP A 36 -0.21 12.19 3.57
CA ASP A 36 0.20 13.25 2.64
C ASP A 36 1.72 13.36 2.57
N ARG A 37 2.41 13.19 3.69
CA ARG A 37 3.87 13.18 3.69
C ARG A 37 4.43 12.00 2.92
N LEU A 38 3.78 10.84 3.03
CA LEU A 38 4.16 9.68 2.24
C LEU A 38 4.01 9.97 0.74
N LYS A 39 2.92 10.65 0.36
CA LYS A 39 2.72 11.06 -1.05
C LYS A 39 3.82 12.00 -1.53
N ALA A 40 4.39 12.78 -0.63
CA ALA A 40 5.50 13.67 -0.93
C ALA A 40 6.86 12.95 -0.91
N GLY A 41 6.88 11.64 -0.71
CA GLY A 41 8.11 10.84 -0.70
C GLY A 41 8.78 10.72 0.66
N LEU A 42 8.12 11.18 1.74
CA LEU A 42 8.67 11.14 3.09
C LEU A 42 8.17 9.88 3.80
N LEU A 43 9.01 8.84 3.82
CA LEU A 43 8.59 7.53 4.33
C LEU A 43 8.43 7.46 5.85
N GLY A 44 9.26 8.18 6.60
CA GLY A 44 9.17 8.18 8.06
C GLY A 44 9.55 6.84 8.69
N ASP A 45 8.83 6.43 9.72
CA ASP A 45 9.12 5.22 10.48
C ASP A 45 8.38 4.02 9.87
N TRP A 46 9.11 3.22 9.09
CA TRP A 46 8.53 2.08 8.37
C TRP A 46 9.37 0.82 8.57
N LYS A 47 8.74 -0.33 8.38
CA LYS A 47 9.46 -1.61 8.35
C LYS A 47 8.72 -2.61 7.47
N LEU A 48 9.46 -3.60 6.96
CA LEU A 48 8.89 -4.71 6.22
C LEU A 48 8.27 -5.70 7.22
N VAL A 49 7.02 -6.10 6.97
CA VAL A 49 6.34 -7.08 7.83
C VAL A 49 6.15 -8.43 7.14
N GLY A 50 6.69 -8.59 5.94
CA GLY A 50 6.68 -9.85 5.21
C GLY A 50 5.81 -9.82 3.97
N ASP A 51 6.08 -10.73 3.05
CA ASP A 51 5.28 -10.94 1.83
C ASP A 51 5.10 -9.67 0.98
N GLY A 52 6.08 -8.75 1.04
CA GLY A 52 6.02 -7.51 0.27
C GLY A 52 5.19 -6.41 0.90
N VAL A 53 4.73 -6.61 2.12
CA VAL A 53 3.93 -5.62 2.85
C VAL A 53 4.81 -4.86 3.82
N PHE A 54 4.64 -3.54 3.86
CA PHE A 54 5.33 -2.63 4.76
C PHE A 54 4.35 -2.02 5.76
N GLU A 55 4.87 -1.73 6.94
CA GLU A 55 4.12 -1.07 8.00
C GLU A 55 4.69 0.32 8.21
N LEU A 56 3.84 1.34 8.10
CA LEU A 56 4.18 2.72 8.42
C LEU A 56 3.61 3.05 9.79
N ARG A 57 4.47 3.39 10.73
CA ARG A 57 4.05 3.73 12.08
C ARG A 57 3.73 5.20 12.21
N ILE A 58 2.67 5.50 12.94
CA ILE A 58 2.25 6.86 13.22
C ILE A 58 2.14 6.99 14.73
N ASP A 59 3.03 7.79 15.31
CA ASP A 59 3.13 7.95 16.75
C ASP A 59 2.12 9.00 17.24
N VAL A 60 0.85 8.59 17.28
CA VAL A 60 -0.27 9.40 17.72
C VAL A 60 -1.20 8.49 18.53
N GLY A 61 -1.64 8.94 19.72
CA GLY A 61 -2.57 8.19 20.55
C GLY A 61 -2.04 6.79 20.85
N PRO A 62 -2.85 5.74 20.62
CA PRO A 62 -2.44 4.37 20.93
C PRO A 62 -1.42 3.79 19.96
N GLY A 63 -0.94 4.60 19.01
CA GLY A 63 -0.03 4.13 17.97
C GLY A 63 -0.78 3.55 16.79
N PHE A 64 -0.91 4.34 15.73
CA PHE A 64 -1.59 3.89 14.52
C PHE A 64 -0.60 3.37 13.52
N ARG A 65 -1.10 2.54 12.60
CA ARG A 65 -0.29 1.94 11.56
C ARG A 65 -1.03 1.93 10.24
N ILE A 66 -0.28 2.15 9.17
CA ILE A 66 -0.80 2.02 7.82
C ILE A 66 0.04 0.98 7.11
N TYR A 67 -0.61 0.05 6.43
CA TYR A 67 0.06 -1.03 5.71
C TYR A 67 0.00 -0.74 4.22
N TYR A 68 1.12 -0.96 3.55
CA TYR A 68 1.19 -0.69 2.12
C TYR A 68 2.10 -1.69 1.43
N GLY A 69 1.88 -1.84 0.11
CA GLY A 69 2.78 -2.57 -0.77
C GLY A 69 3.43 -1.58 -1.73
N GLN A 70 4.58 -1.93 -2.26
CA GLN A 70 5.26 -1.11 -3.24
C GLN A 70 5.38 -1.88 -4.54
N ASP A 71 4.79 -1.33 -5.60
CA ASP A 71 4.80 -1.95 -6.93
C ASP A 71 5.82 -1.18 -7.77
N GLY A 72 7.01 -1.76 -7.88
CA GLY A 72 8.11 -1.12 -8.57
C GLY A 72 8.60 0.11 -7.83
N LYS A 73 9.11 1.08 -8.57
CA LYS A 73 9.64 2.31 -7.99
C LYS A 73 8.63 3.44 -7.96
N LEU A 74 7.49 3.29 -8.64
CA LEU A 74 6.60 4.40 -8.93
C LEU A 74 5.28 4.37 -8.17
N LEU A 75 4.90 3.22 -7.61
CA LEU A 75 3.58 3.07 -7.00
C LEU A 75 3.67 2.52 -5.59
N ILE A 76 3.05 3.23 -4.66
CA ILE A 76 2.75 2.73 -3.32
C ILE A 76 1.25 2.51 -3.25
N LEU A 77 0.86 1.30 -2.85
CA LEU A 77 -0.54 0.95 -2.70
C LEU A 77 -0.88 0.83 -1.23
N LEU A 78 -1.74 1.71 -0.73
CA LEU A 78 -2.18 1.71 0.66
C LEU A 78 -3.26 0.65 0.84
N LEU A 79 -3.01 -0.30 1.73
CA LEU A 79 -3.82 -1.51 1.86
C LEU A 79 -4.88 -1.39 2.95
N CYS A 80 -4.48 -0.99 4.13
CA CYS A 80 -5.39 -0.84 5.27
C CYS A 80 -4.68 -0.12 6.39
N GLY A 81 -5.43 0.17 7.45
CA GLY A 81 -4.89 0.80 8.65
C GLY A 81 -5.41 0.12 9.90
N GLY A 82 -4.79 0.44 11.02
CA GLY A 82 -5.19 -0.08 12.30
C GLY A 82 -4.37 0.52 13.42
N ASP A 83 -4.48 -0.06 14.60
CA ASP A 83 -3.70 0.38 15.75
C ASP A 83 -2.89 -0.80 16.31
N LYS A 84 -2.19 -0.54 17.41
CA LYS A 84 -1.32 -1.53 18.02
C LYS A 84 -2.10 -2.78 18.45
N ARG A 85 -3.37 -2.64 18.86
CA ARG A 85 -4.17 -3.75 19.38
C ARG A 85 -4.58 -4.73 18.28
N THR A 86 -4.77 -4.24 17.07
CA THR A 86 -5.26 -5.05 15.94
C THR A 86 -4.15 -5.44 14.98
N GLN A 87 -2.89 -5.20 15.35
CA GLN A 87 -1.74 -5.32 14.45
C GLN A 87 -1.65 -6.68 13.75
N THR A 88 -1.76 -7.76 14.50
CA THR A 88 -1.61 -9.09 13.91
C THR A 88 -2.65 -9.34 12.82
N LYS A 89 -3.91 -9.04 13.11
CA LYS A 89 -4.99 -9.23 12.16
C LYS A 89 -4.84 -8.31 10.95
N ASP A 90 -4.45 -7.07 11.20
CA ASP A 90 -4.28 -6.09 10.13
C ASP A 90 -3.16 -6.49 9.17
N ILE A 91 -2.06 -7.06 9.70
CA ILE A 91 -0.98 -7.55 8.85
C ILE A 91 -1.47 -8.70 7.98
N GLU A 92 -2.25 -9.64 8.54
CA GLU A 92 -2.82 -10.73 7.77
C GLU A 92 -3.72 -10.21 6.65
N ASN A 93 -4.59 -9.26 6.98
CA ASN A 93 -5.47 -8.65 6.00
C ASN A 93 -4.68 -7.94 4.91
N ALA A 94 -3.66 -7.18 5.30
CA ALA A 94 -2.84 -6.44 4.35
C ALA A 94 -2.15 -7.39 3.37
N LYS A 95 -1.64 -8.52 3.85
CA LYS A 95 -1.02 -9.53 2.99
C LYS A 95 -2.01 -10.13 2.01
N THR A 96 -3.23 -10.39 2.46
CA THR A 96 -4.31 -10.88 1.60
C THR A 96 -4.65 -9.85 0.52
N TYR A 97 -4.80 -8.59 0.89
CA TYR A 97 -5.09 -7.51 -0.05
C TYR A 97 -3.96 -7.33 -1.07
N TRP A 98 -2.72 -7.38 -0.62
CA TRP A 98 -1.57 -7.25 -1.51
C TRP A 98 -1.52 -8.38 -2.54
N LYS A 99 -1.75 -9.60 -2.07
CA LYS A 99 -1.79 -10.77 -2.95
C LYS A 99 -2.91 -10.63 -3.98
N ASP A 100 -4.09 -10.18 -3.56
CA ASP A 100 -5.22 -9.96 -4.45
C ASP A 100 -4.90 -8.91 -5.51
N TYR A 101 -4.30 -7.78 -5.09
CA TYR A 101 -3.89 -6.76 -6.02
C TYR A 101 -2.92 -7.31 -7.07
N GLN A 102 -1.91 -8.05 -6.63
CA GLN A 102 -0.91 -8.60 -7.54
C GLN A 102 -1.52 -9.57 -8.54
N ALA A 103 -2.53 -10.34 -8.11
CA ALA A 103 -3.20 -11.29 -8.98
C ALA A 103 -4.09 -10.59 -10.01
N ARG A 104 -4.65 -9.42 -9.68
CA ARG A 104 -5.59 -8.71 -10.54
C ARG A 104 -4.97 -7.65 -11.41
N LYS A 105 -3.76 -7.17 -11.10
CA LYS A 105 -3.17 -6.09 -11.87
C LYS A 105 -2.87 -6.57 -13.29
N PRO A 106 -3.03 -5.69 -14.30
CA PRO A 106 -2.71 -6.06 -15.68
C PRO A 106 -1.24 -6.39 -15.83
N LYS A 107 -0.92 -7.39 -16.62
CA LYS A 107 0.47 -7.71 -16.94
C LYS A 107 1.02 -6.67 -17.90
N SER A 108 2.25 -6.25 -17.65
CA SER A 108 2.92 -5.32 -18.53
C SER A 108 3.19 -6.01 -19.88
N PRO A 109 2.93 -5.34 -21.03
CA PRO A 109 3.29 -5.89 -22.33
C PRO A 109 4.77 -6.21 -22.45
N VAL A 110 5.62 -5.46 -21.75
CA VAL A 110 7.07 -5.64 -21.79
C VAL A 110 7.50 -6.94 -21.12
N GLN A 111 6.71 -7.44 -20.19
CA GLN A 111 7.02 -8.65 -19.45
C GLN A 111 6.67 -9.93 -20.18
N ARG A 112 6.05 -9.80 -21.29
CA ARG A 112 5.74 -10.99 -22.07
C ARG A 112 6.96 -11.48 -22.77
N GLY A 113 7.33 -12.20 -22.34
CA GLY A 113 8.48 -12.44 -22.97
C GLY A 113 9.68 -12.49 -22.37
N LYS A 114 9.12 -11.43 -21.82
CA LYS A 114 9.66 -11.18 -21.67
C LYS A 114 10.15 -11.50 -21.80
N THR A 115 10.29 -11.32 -21.80
CA THR A 115 10.51 -11.00 -22.36
C THR A 115 11.06 -10.91 -22.63
N THR A 116 11.56 -10.94 -22.73
CA THR A 116 11.83 -10.41 -23.42
C THR A 116 12.39 -10.12 -23.44
N ALA A 117 12.74 -10.18 -23.62
CA ALA A 117 12.95 -9.41 -24.05
C ALA A 117 13.52 -9.23 -23.89
N LYS A 118 13.87 -9.21 -23.88
CA LYS A 118 14.02 -8.41 -24.15
C LYS A 118 14.36 -8.28 -24.24
N ARG A 119 14.87 -8.51 -24.48
CA ARG A 119 14.82 -7.78 -25.01
C ARG A 119 14.99 -7.51 -25.26
N GLY A 120 15.24 -7.96 -25.58
CA GLY A 120 15.13 -7.26 -26.21
C GLY A 120 15.19 -7.03 -26.34
N ARG A 121 15.47 -7.06 -26.62
CA ARG A 121 15.09 -6.33 -27.11
C ARG A 121 14.78 -5.85 -27.34
N GLY A 122 15.10 -6.44 -27.62
CA GLY A 122 14.60 -5.64 -28.18
C GLY A 122 14.24 -5.24 -28.29
N ARG A 123 14.29 -5.15 -28.42
CA ARG A 123 13.68 -4.38 -28.82
C ARG A 123 13.11 -3.99 -28.93
N ARG A 124 13.35 -4.26 -29.16
CA ARG A 124 12.67 -3.52 -29.51
C ARG A 124 12.10 -3.13 -29.55
N LEU A 125 12.33 -3.49 -29.78
CA LEU A 125 11.71 -2.79 -29.96
C LEU A 125 11.30 -2.46 -29.73
N HIS A 126 11.40 -2.51 -29.97
CA HIS A 126 10.85 -1.89 -29.88
C HIS A 126 10.66 -1.53 -29.56
#